data_64a01ad1601b544b8eb3159c06fc646d
#
_entry.id   64a01ad1601b544b8eb3159c06fc646d
#
_cell.length_a   1.000
_cell.length_b   1.000
_cell.length_c   1.000
_cell.angle_alpha   90.00
_cell.angle_beta   90.00
_cell.angle_gamma   90.00
#
_symmetry.space_group_name_H-M   'P 1'
#
loop_
_entity.id
_entity.type
_entity.pdbx_description
1 polymer ?
#
loop_
_entity_poly.entity_id
_entity_poly.type
_entity_poly.pdbx_seq_one_letter_code
_entity_poly.pdbx_strand_id
1 'polypeptide(L)' 'MTKDQLEMLYQKIFIPINLNTASRENILLIPGVSRRMAHEFEEYRPYSNLEQFRREIGKYVNEQEVLRLQMYVTLD' A
#
# COMPACT_ATOMS: atom_id res chain seq x y z
N MET A 1 -14.12 -23.89 5.92
CA MET A 1 -13.47 -22.95 4.99
C MET A 1 -12.00 -23.35 4.83
N THR A 2 -11.52 -23.47 3.62
CA THR A 2 -10.12 -23.80 3.40
C THR A 2 -9.24 -22.59 3.64
N LYS A 3 -7.94 -22.82 3.83
CA LYS A 3 -6.97 -21.74 4.01
C LYS A 3 -6.98 -20.80 2.81
N ASP A 4 -7.08 -21.34 1.60
CA ASP A 4 -7.10 -20.53 0.37
C ASP A 4 -8.35 -19.66 0.30
N GLN A 5 -9.50 -20.17 0.71
CA GLN A 5 -10.73 -19.39 0.75
C GLN A 5 -10.64 -18.24 1.77
N LEU A 6 -10.00 -18.51 2.90
CA LEU A 6 -9.80 -17.48 3.92
C LEU A 6 -8.90 -16.36 3.41
N GLU A 7 -7.82 -16.70 2.72
CA GLU A 7 -6.92 -15.70 2.14
C GLU A 7 -7.63 -14.85 1.08
N MET A 8 -8.47 -15.47 0.25
CA MET A 8 -9.25 -14.74 -0.75
C MET A 8 -10.21 -13.76 -0.08
N LEU A 9 -10.85 -14.17 1.01
CA LEU A 9 -11.75 -13.30 1.77
C LEU A 9 -10.99 -12.11 2.35
N TYR A 10 -9.81 -12.34 2.90
CA TYR A 10 -8.98 -11.26 3.43
C TYR A 10 -8.63 -10.25 2.35
N GLN A 11 -8.26 -10.70 1.16
CA GLN A 11 -7.95 -9.79 0.06
C GLN A 11 -9.16 -8.96 -0.36
N LYS A 12 -10.36 -9.56 -0.37
CA LYS A 12 -11.58 -8.87 -0.78
C LYS A 12 -12.06 -7.84 0.24
N ILE A 13 -11.76 -8.06 1.51
CA ILE A 13 -12.22 -7.17 2.58
C ILE A 13 -11.12 -6.26 3.11
N PHE A 14 -9.97 -6.20 2.42
CA PHE A 14 -8.89 -5.33 2.83
C PHE A 14 -9.36 -3.87 2.75
N ILE A 15 -9.30 -3.18 3.89
CA ILE A 15 -9.69 -1.78 3.95
C ILE A 15 -8.49 -0.93 3.55
N PRO A 16 -8.59 -0.10 2.50
CA PRO A 16 -7.46 0.74 2.10
C PRO A 16 -6.99 1.63 3.24
N ILE A 17 -5.67 1.73 3.37
CA ILE A 17 -5.07 2.56 4.42
C ILE A 17 -4.83 3.97 3.89
N ASN A 18 -4.93 4.96 4.78
CA ASN A 18 -4.65 6.34 4.42
C ASN A 18 -3.14 6.57 4.35
N LEU A 19 -2.65 6.99 3.17
CA LEU A 19 -1.22 7.22 2.94
C LEU A 19 -0.59 8.20 3.90
N ASN A 20 -1.35 9.19 4.36
CA ASN A 20 -0.80 10.27 5.18
C ASN A 20 -0.89 9.99 6.68
N THR A 21 -1.75 9.07 7.11
CA THR A 21 -2.02 8.84 8.53
C THR A 21 -1.78 7.42 9.00
N ALA A 22 -1.64 6.46 8.09
CA ALA A 22 -1.48 5.06 8.46
C ALA A 22 -0.19 4.84 9.25
N SER A 23 -0.25 4.00 10.27
CA SER A 23 0.93 3.59 11.02
C SER A 23 1.80 2.67 10.17
N ARG A 24 3.09 2.55 10.55
CA ARG A 24 3.99 1.63 9.86
C ARG A 24 3.45 0.19 9.93
N GLU A 25 2.87 -0.18 11.05
CA GLU A 25 2.28 -1.50 11.21
C GLU A 25 1.19 -1.77 10.18
N ASN A 26 0.32 -0.79 9.95
CA ASN A 26 -0.74 -0.91 8.95
C ASN A 26 -0.19 -0.98 7.53
N ILE A 27 0.84 -0.18 7.23
CA ILE A 27 1.48 -0.21 5.92
C ILE A 27 2.09 -1.60 5.66
N LEU A 28 2.69 -2.20 6.68
CA LEU A 28 3.29 -3.52 6.57
C LEU A 28 2.26 -4.63 6.36
N LEU A 29 0.99 -4.38 6.61
CA LEU A 29 -0.08 -5.35 6.31
C LEU A 29 -0.35 -5.46 4.82
N ILE A 30 0.06 -4.50 4.01
CA ILE A 30 -0.10 -4.57 2.57
C ILE A 30 0.76 -5.73 2.04
N PRO A 31 0.17 -6.68 1.30
CA PRO A 31 0.95 -7.80 0.77
C PRO A 31 2.14 -7.33 -0.06
N GLY A 32 3.31 -7.87 0.21
CA GLY A 32 4.51 -7.56 -0.55
C GLY A 32 5.27 -6.32 -0.11
N VAL A 33 4.79 -5.58 0.87
CA VAL A 33 5.49 -4.40 1.37
C VAL A 33 6.50 -4.80 2.44
N SER A 34 7.78 -4.49 2.17
CA SER A 34 8.86 -4.69 3.13
C SER A 34 8.98 -3.50 4.08
N ARG A 35 9.78 -3.65 5.12
CA ARG A 35 10.05 -2.54 6.04
C ARG A 35 10.67 -1.34 5.32
N ARG A 36 11.53 -1.61 4.34
CA ARG A 36 12.14 -0.56 3.54
C ARG A 36 11.08 0.20 2.74
N MET A 37 10.15 -0.53 2.12
CA MET A 37 9.07 0.09 1.36
C MET A 37 8.14 0.88 2.27
N ALA A 38 7.84 0.37 3.46
CA ALA A 38 7.03 1.09 4.43
C ALA A 38 7.70 2.42 4.81
N HIS A 39 9.02 2.42 4.97
CA HIS A 39 9.79 3.64 5.23
C HIS A 39 9.63 4.65 4.09
N GLU A 40 9.70 4.18 2.84
CA GLU A 40 9.53 5.05 1.68
C GLU A 40 8.12 5.63 1.61
N PHE A 41 7.11 4.85 1.99
CA PHE A 41 5.73 5.34 2.07
C PHE A 41 5.64 6.53 3.05
N GLU A 42 6.31 6.43 4.19
CA GLU A 42 6.29 7.47 5.20
C GLU A 42 7.13 8.69 4.81
N GLU A 43 8.25 8.46 4.14
CA GLU A 43 9.23 9.51 3.83
C GLU A 43 8.66 10.60 2.95
N TYR A 44 7.78 10.25 2.01
CA TYR A 44 7.22 11.19 1.05
C TYR A 44 5.92 11.85 1.50
N ARG A 45 5.54 11.63 2.77
CA ARG A 45 4.37 12.31 3.35
C ARG A 45 4.64 13.80 3.53
N PRO A 46 3.59 14.65 3.38
CA PRO A 46 2.23 14.30 3.01
C PRO A 46 2.05 14.14 1.50
N TYR A 47 1.19 13.20 1.10
CA TYR A 47 0.82 13.04 -0.30
C TYR A 47 -0.36 13.94 -0.62
N SER A 48 -0.22 14.73 -1.68
CA SER A 48 -1.29 15.63 -2.13
C SER A 48 -2.30 14.90 -3.01
N ASN A 49 -1.86 13.86 -3.73
CA ASN A 49 -2.72 13.06 -4.60
C ASN A 49 -2.05 11.71 -4.89
N LEU A 50 -2.80 10.81 -5.53
CA LEU A 50 -2.28 9.48 -5.87
C LEU A 50 -1.24 9.52 -6.97
N GLU A 51 -1.26 10.55 -7.81
CA GLU A 51 -0.24 10.72 -8.85
C GLU A 51 1.14 10.94 -8.21
N GLN A 52 1.20 11.71 -7.13
CA GLN A 52 2.45 11.87 -6.39
C GLN A 52 2.93 10.53 -5.84
N PHE A 53 2.02 9.74 -5.28
CA PHE A 53 2.34 8.40 -4.80
C PHE A 53 2.94 7.54 -5.91
N ARG A 54 2.31 7.51 -7.08
CA ARG A 54 2.81 6.73 -8.20
C ARG A 54 4.20 7.19 -8.64
N ARG A 55 4.42 8.50 -8.67
CA ARG A 55 5.71 9.06 -9.08
C ARG A 55 6.81 8.70 -8.09
N GLU A 56 6.56 8.85 -6.79
CA GLU A 56 7.59 8.63 -5.78
C GLU A 56 7.88 7.15 -5.59
N ILE A 57 6.85 6.33 -5.47
CA ILE A 57 7.03 4.89 -5.28
C ILE A 57 7.52 4.22 -6.57
N GLY A 58 7.18 4.77 -7.72
CA GLY A 58 7.66 4.26 -9.01
C GLY A 58 9.16 4.35 -9.20
N LYS A 59 9.87 5.06 -8.34
CA LYS A 59 11.33 5.09 -8.35
C LYS A 59 11.94 3.78 -7.81
N TYR A 60 11.16 2.99 -7.08
CA TYR A 60 11.64 1.80 -6.40
C TYR A 60 11.10 0.50 -6.99
N VAL A 61 9.96 0.55 -7.65
CA VAL A 61 9.30 -0.62 -8.21
C VAL A 61 8.75 -0.29 -9.59
N ASN A 62 8.41 -1.33 -10.37
CA ASN A 62 7.88 -1.12 -11.71
C ASN A 62 6.43 -0.63 -11.68
N GLU A 63 5.91 -0.22 -12.84
CA GLU A 63 4.58 0.36 -12.95
C GLU A 63 3.49 -0.59 -12.52
N GLN A 64 3.60 -1.88 -12.85
CA GLN A 64 2.61 -2.86 -12.43
C GLN A 64 2.53 -2.97 -10.90
N GLU A 65 3.67 -2.94 -10.24
CA GLU A 65 3.71 -3.02 -8.78
C GLU A 65 3.15 -1.74 -8.16
N VAL A 66 3.42 -0.59 -8.74
CA VAL A 66 2.84 0.67 -8.27
C VAL A 66 1.32 0.60 -8.31
N LEU A 67 0.76 0.13 -9.42
CA LEU A 67 -0.69 0.01 -9.58
C LEU A 67 -1.27 -1.01 -8.59
N ARG A 68 -0.56 -2.09 -8.34
CA ARG A 68 -0.99 -3.08 -7.34
C ARG A 68 -1.04 -2.47 -5.95
N LEU A 69 0.02 -1.77 -5.55
CA LEU A 69 0.10 -1.11 -4.25
C LEU A 69 -0.97 -0.03 -4.10
N GLN A 70 -1.27 0.68 -5.17
CA GLN A 70 -2.28 1.74 -5.15
C GLN A 70 -3.66 1.20 -4.76
N MET A 71 -3.93 -0.07 -5.04
CA MET A 71 -5.21 -0.68 -4.67
C MET A 71 -5.43 -0.78 -3.17
N TYR A 72 -4.37 -0.69 -2.39
CA TYR A 72 -4.42 -0.84 -0.94
C TYR A 72 -4.34 0.48 -0.17
N VAL A 73 -4.31 1.60 -0.87
CA VAL A 73 -4.12 2.92 -0.23
C VAL A 73 -5.17 3.92 -0.67
N THR A 74 -5.36 4.95 0.16
CA THR A 74 -6.29 6.03 -0.10
C THR A 74 -5.75 7.33 0.48
N LEU A 75 -6.37 8.45 0.13
CA LEU A 75 -6.00 9.78 0.63
C LEU A 75 -7.17 10.50 1.30
N ASP A 76 -8.16 9.76 1.71
CA ASP A 76 -9.34 10.35 2.39
C ASP A 76 -8.99 11.11 3.66
#